data_096ced72f929a427a1d8d533f96e9b88
#
_entry.id   096ced72f929a427a1d8d533f96e9b88
#
_cell.length_a   1.000
_cell.length_b   1.000
_cell.length_c   1.000
_cell.angle_alpha   90.00
_cell.angle_beta   90.00
_cell.angle_gamma   90.00
#
_symmetry.space_group_name_H-M   'P 1'
#
loop_
_entity.id
_entity.type
_entity.pdbx_description
1 polymer ?
#
loop_
_entity_poly.entity_id
_entity_poly.type
_entity_poly.pdbx_seq_one_letter_code
_entity_poly.pdbx_strand_id
1 'polypeptide(L)'
;KARQQVATLMFKVKNFDRFKADDDELTAGDKDNNGVYSATGGTRAYKTNTKILNFNNTHGPEGFALKPFNMAQDGPGSDEWWVNMLLVFNVDGRAYNRDLTGDTSYLFPSDMRSDYKTVDDAWVAARKVLDYPDFLPALRSFLGFEGADLVRDKNGDPVVGNSLYLRETIHSAFSSSDRANGTEDTNYALSAKDFWNPGATKNTGNDSRHYAKRMGLNYYGLDINAYKFEDLKQNGQYIWGHEVTEAARSDIKFPEHVSPTYITYSAIATNFVYNLLIPGYAAGIASLGWAEARTIPNQCVLGDAAGVAAAYAVNNNIDPLNFGSADITAVQNILKNSGALLEK
;
A
#
# COMPACT_ATOMS: atom_id res chain seq x y z
N LYS A 1 2.32 -2.88 20.82
CA LYS A 1 3.69 -2.70 20.27
C LYS A 1 3.64 -1.67 19.17
N ALA A 2 4.56 -0.71 19.19
CA ALA A 2 4.73 0.25 18.11
C ALA A 2 4.91 -0.51 16.80
N ARG A 3 4.18 -0.10 15.76
CA ARG A 3 4.33 -0.67 14.42
C ARG A 3 5.10 0.34 13.59
N GLN A 4 6.34 0.02 13.38
CA GLN A 4 7.18 0.75 12.45
C GLN A 4 6.58 0.67 11.07
N GLN A 5 6.48 1.82 10.43
CA GLN A 5 6.04 1.90 9.05
C GLN A 5 7.02 2.74 8.26
N VAL A 6 7.14 2.40 7.00
CA VAL A 6 7.68 3.30 6.00
C VAL A 6 6.51 3.99 5.30
N ALA A 7 6.64 5.27 5.15
CA ALA A 7 5.69 6.09 4.41
C ALA A 7 6.40 6.73 3.21
N THR A 8 5.64 7.37 2.34
CA THR A 8 6.20 8.25 1.30
C THR A 8 5.55 9.61 1.36
N LEU A 9 6.37 10.65 1.15
CA LEU A 9 5.86 11.97 0.85
C LEU A 9 5.63 12.07 -0.66
N MET A 10 4.39 12.28 -1.06
CA MET A 10 4.06 12.65 -2.43
C MET A 10 4.39 14.12 -2.64
N PHE A 11 5.12 14.45 -3.68
CA PHE A 11 5.45 15.84 -4.04
C PHE A 11 5.27 16.06 -5.52
N LYS A 12 5.19 17.33 -5.93
CA LYS A 12 4.93 17.69 -7.30
C LYS A 12 6.16 18.28 -7.97
N VAL A 13 6.43 17.81 -9.18
CA VAL A 13 7.49 18.34 -10.04
C VAL A 13 6.92 18.87 -11.37
N LYS A 14 7.69 19.71 -12.04
CA LYS A 14 7.47 20.12 -13.42
C LYS A 14 8.71 19.88 -14.26
N ASN A 15 8.58 19.99 -15.58
CA ASN A 15 9.67 19.78 -16.55
C ASN A 15 10.27 18.34 -16.49
N PHE A 16 9.44 17.34 -16.18
CA PHE A 16 9.83 15.94 -16.32
C PHE A 16 9.71 15.53 -17.79
N ASP A 17 10.80 14.95 -18.31
CA ASP A 17 10.86 14.46 -19.70
C ASP A 17 10.49 12.97 -19.76
N ARG A 18 9.21 12.68 -19.95
CA ARG A 18 8.70 11.31 -20.06
C ARG A 18 9.13 10.58 -21.33
N PHE A 19 9.64 11.28 -22.33
CA PHE A 19 10.08 10.68 -23.59
C PHE A 19 11.53 10.22 -23.55
N LYS A 20 12.26 10.60 -22.53
CA LYS A 20 13.55 9.98 -22.23
C LYS A 20 13.30 8.60 -21.68
N ALA A 21 13.29 7.61 -22.53
CA ALA A 21 13.17 6.21 -22.16
C ALA A 21 14.50 5.51 -22.38
N ASP A 22 14.96 4.83 -21.35
CA ASP A 22 15.95 3.77 -21.40
C ASP A 22 15.25 2.58 -20.77
N ASP A 23 15.24 1.43 -21.42
CA ASP A 23 14.43 0.26 -21.05
C ASP A 23 14.62 -0.19 -19.60
N ASP A 24 15.79 0.09 -19.01
CA ASP A 24 16.13 -0.30 -17.63
C ASP A 24 15.86 0.83 -16.62
N GLU A 25 15.60 2.06 -17.06
CA GLU A 25 15.56 3.23 -16.19
C GLU A 25 14.20 3.89 -16.11
N LEU A 26 13.49 3.99 -17.21
CA LEU A 26 12.22 4.70 -17.31
C LEU A 26 11.24 3.91 -18.17
N THR A 27 10.10 3.58 -17.58
CA THR A 27 8.94 3.08 -18.32
C THR A 27 7.87 4.18 -18.29
N ALA A 28 7.66 4.84 -19.43
CA ALA A 28 6.55 5.74 -19.61
C ALA A 28 5.31 4.92 -19.94
N GLY A 29 4.28 5.03 -19.09
CA GLY A 29 2.98 4.40 -19.34
C GLY A 29 2.23 5.07 -20.49
N ASP A 30 1.31 4.34 -21.08
CA ASP A 30 0.33 4.88 -22.00
C ASP A 30 -0.62 5.84 -21.28
N LYS A 31 -1.31 6.68 -22.07
CA LYS A 31 -2.44 7.46 -21.56
C LYS A 31 -3.51 6.52 -21.03
N ASP A 32 -3.99 6.82 -19.83
CA ASP A 32 -5.23 6.21 -19.36
C ASP A 32 -6.45 6.73 -20.17
N ASN A 33 -7.63 6.18 -19.87
CA ASN A 33 -8.88 6.60 -20.52
C ASN A 33 -9.24 8.07 -20.29
N ASN A 34 -8.63 8.72 -19.29
CA ASN A 34 -8.82 10.14 -18.96
C ASN A 34 -7.75 11.03 -19.62
N GLY A 35 -6.79 10.46 -20.33
CA GLY A 35 -5.72 11.17 -21.01
C GLY A 35 -4.55 11.55 -20.11
N VAL A 36 -4.40 10.90 -18.95
CA VAL A 36 -3.31 11.12 -18.00
C VAL A 36 -2.22 10.07 -18.22
N TYR A 37 -0.98 10.52 -18.26
CA TYR A 37 0.17 9.63 -18.36
C TYR A 37 0.71 9.24 -16.98
N SER A 38 1.28 8.04 -16.90
CA SER A 38 2.08 7.56 -15.76
C SER A 38 3.51 7.25 -16.20
N ALA A 39 4.42 7.19 -15.25
CA ALA A 39 5.80 6.75 -15.47
C ALA A 39 6.35 6.04 -14.23
N THR A 40 7.19 5.04 -14.46
CA THR A 40 7.92 4.33 -13.41
C THR A 40 9.37 4.14 -13.84
N GLY A 41 10.31 4.08 -12.89
CA GLY A 41 11.70 3.84 -13.26
C GLY A 41 12.71 4.19 -12.19
N GLY A 42 13.98 4.23 -12.61
CA GLY A 42 15.09 4.70 -11.80
C GLY A 42 15.77 3.63 -10.95
N THR A 43 15.50 2.34 -11.15
CA THR A 43 16.10 1.26 -10.35
C THR A 43 17.61 1.21 -10.49
N ARG A 44 18.16 1.36 -11.72
CA ARG A 44 19.60 1.38 -11.94
C ARG A 44 20.23 2.59 -11.28
N ALA A 45 19.70 3.80 -11.52
CA ALA A 45 20.20 5.03 -10.91
C ALA A 45 20.15 4.97 -9.38
N TYR A 46 19.06 4.46 -8.79
CA TYR A 46 18.94 4.23 -7.36
C TYR A 46 20.05 3.34 -6.79
N LYS A 47 20.48 2.31 -7.54
CA LYS A 47 21.51 1.36 -7.12
C LYS A 47 22.94 1.84 -7.38
N THR A 48 23.16 2.74 -8.34
CA THR A 48 24.50 3.01 -8.84
C THR A 48 24.90 4.49 -8.92
N ASN A 49 23.94 5.42 -8.97
CA ASN A 49 24.26 6.84 -9.12
C ASN A 49 24.77 7.43 -7.81
N THR A 50 25.97 7.99 -7.85
CA THR A 50 26.67 8.50 -6.66
C THR A 50 25.94 9.62 -5.93
N LYS A 51 25.22 10.51 -6.63
CA LYS A 51 24.47 11.59 -5.98
C LYS A 51 23.28 11.03 -5.20
N ILE A 52 22.58 10.05 -5.76
CA ILE A 52 21.45 9.37 -5.09
C ILE A 52 21.97 8.56 -3.90
N LEU A 53 23.04 7.81 -4.09
CA LEU A 53 23.66 7.02 -3.02
C LEU A 53 24.14 7.92 -1.88
N ASN A 54 24.77 9.05 -2.19
CA ASN A 54 25.22 10.01 -1.18
C ASN A 54 24.04 10.62 -0.42
N PHE A 55 22.98 11.06 -1.12
CA PHE A 55 21.77 11.54 -0.47
C PHE A 55 21.19 10.50 0.49
N ASN A 56 21.00 9.27 0.02
CA ASN A 56 20.46 8.19 0.82
C ASN A 56 21.35 7.80 2.01
N ASN A 57 22.68 7.80 1.82
CA ASN A 57 23.61 7.51 2.91
C ASN A 57 23.65 8.62 3.97
N THR A 58 23.49 9.87 3.57
CA THR A 58 23.49 11.02 4.47
C THR A 58 22.18 11.10 5.25
N HIS A 59 21.04 11.03 4.57
CA HIS A 59 19.74 11.30 5.16
C HIS A 59 18.96 10.05 5.58
N GLY A 60 19.38 8.86 5.13
CA GLY A 60 18.77 7.60 5.54
C GLY A 60 18.77 7.35 7.04
N PRO A 61 19.88 7.56 7.75
CA PRO A 61 19.91 7.49 9.21
C PRO A 61 18.97 8.48 9.92
N GLU A 62 18.65 9.61 9.25
CA GLU A 62 17.67 10.60 9.74
C GLU A 62 16.22 10.20 9.43
N GLY A 63 16.06 9.14 8.64
CA GLY A 63 14.76 8.57 8.24
C GLY A 63 14.26 8.99 6.86
N PHE A 64 15.15 9.44 5.94
CA PHE A 64 14.75 9.87 4.60
C PHE A 64 15.61 9.23 3.52
N ALA A 65 14.99 8.68 2.47
CA ALA A 65 15.71 8.14 1.33
C ALA A 65 14.89 8.29 0.04
N LEU A 66 15.58 8.50 -1.07
CA LEU A 66 14.99 8.38 -2.38
C LEU A 66 14.90 6.91 -2.76
N LYS A 67 13.83 6.54 -3.47
CA LYS A 67 13.62 5.22 -4.06
C LYS A 67 13.39 5.33 -5.57
N PRO A 68 13.36 4.23 -6.34
CA PRO A 68 12.81 4.24 -7.68
C PRO A 68 11.42 4.85 -7.68
N PHE A 69 11.12 5.65 -8.70
CA PHE A 69 9.90 6.44 -8.73
C PHE A 69 8.74 5.69 -9.38
N ASN A 70 7.54 6.03 -8.95
CA ASN A 70 6.34 5.95 -9.75
C ASN A 70 5.62 7.30 -9.67
N MET A 71 5.01 7.71 -10.75
CA MET A 71 4.44 9.03 -10.85
C MET A 71 3.32 9.09 -11.86
N ALA A 72 2.47 10.09 -11.72
CA ALA A 72 1.39 10.38 -12.64
C ALA A 72 1.30 11.88 -12.92
N GLN A 73 0.91 12.22 -14.14
CA GLN A 73 0.63 13.58 -14.56
C GLN A 73 -0.54 14.16 -13.75
N ASP A 74 -0.49 15.44 -13.42
CA ASP A 74 -1.52 16.12 -12.62
C ASP A 74 -2.78 16.49 -13.43
N GLY A 75 -3.04 15.75 -14.46
CA GLY A 75 -4.18 15.91 -15.35
C GLY A 75 -3.77 15.93 -16.82
N PRO A 76 -4.74 15.81 -17.73
CA PRO A 76 -4.49 15.73 -19.16
C PRO A 76 -3.74 16.96 -19.68
N GLY A 77 -2.57 16.76 -20.28
CA GLY A 77 -1.76 17.83 -20.87
C GLY A 77 -1.00 18.71 -19.89
N SER A 78 -1.04 18.44 -18.60
CA SER A 78 -0.24 19.13 -17.59
C SER A 78 1.26 18.83 -17.75
N ASP A 79 2.12 19.79 -17.49
CA ASP A 79 3.56 19.61 -17.33
C ASP A 79 3.97 19.29 -15.88
N GLU A 80 2.99 19.27 -14.97
CA GLU A 80 3.17 18.92 -13.57
C GLU A 80 2.88 17.45 -13.31
N TRP A 81 3.66 16.85 -12.41
CA TRP A 81 3.60 15.43 -12.08
C TRP A 81 3.65 15.20 -10.59
N TRP A 82 2.76 14.36 -10.09
CA TRP A 82 2.82 13.83 -8.73
C TRP A 82 3.80 12.65 -8.65
N VAL A 83 4.79 12.77 -7.79
CA VAL A 83 5.90 11.82 -7.65
C VAL A 83 5.84 11.10 -6.32
N ASN A 84 5.88 9.77 -6.36
CA ASN A 84 6.02 8.88 -5.22
C ASN A 84 7.46 8.34 -5.18
N MET A 85 8.35 9.01 -4.45
CA MET A 85 9.77 8.71 -4.46
C MET A 85 10.49 8.92 -3.12
N LEU A 86 10.04 9.86 -2.27
CA LEU A 86 10.70 10.12 -0.99
C LEU A 86 10.15 9.21 0.09
N LEU A 87 10.95 8.24 0.52
CA LEU A 87 10.67 7.38 1.67
C LEU A 87 10.85 8.17 2.98
N VAL A 88 9.96 7.89 3.92
CA VAL A 88 9.98 8.45 5.28
C VAL A 88 9.88 7.29 6.26
N PHE A 89 10.96 7.04 6.98
CA PHE A 89 11.09 5.96 7.97
C PHE A 89 10.74 6.42 9.37
N ASN A 90 10.64 5.47 10.28
CA ASN A 90 10.39 5.70 11.70
C ASN A 90 9.07 6.45 11.96
N VAL A 91 8.03 6.09 11.20
CA VAL A 91 6.68 6.62 11.36
C VAL A 91 5.84 5.60 12.13
N ASP A 92 5.16 6.03 13.19
CA ASP A 92 4.08 5.26 13.78
C ASP A 92 2.75 5.71 13.15
N GLY A 93 2.28 4.95 12.17
CA GLY A 93 1.07 5.28 11.41
C GLY A 93 -0.23 5.23 12.22
N ARG A 94 -0.18 4.80 13.49
CA ARG A 94 -1.33 4.81 14.41
C ARG A 94 -1.52 6.17 15.05
N ALA A 95 -0.47 7.00 15.07
CA ALA A 95 -0.45 8.20 15.87
C ALA A 95 -0.52 9.45 14.99
N TYR A 96 -1.61 10.18 15.16
CA TYR A 96 -1.73 11.58 14.74
C TYR A 96 -1.64 12.45 16.00
N ASN A 97 -1.05 13.62 15.90
CA ASN A 97 -0.89 14.51 17.06
C ASN A 97 -2.21 14.82 17.76
N ARG A 98 -3.30 15.00 16.99
CA ARG A 98 -4.65 15.20 17.51
C ARG A 98 -5.13 14.05 18.39
N ASP A 99 -4.67 12.83 18.11
CA ASP A 99 -5.15 11.61 18.76
C ASP A 99 -4.33 11.29 20.04
N LEU A 100 -3.15 11.89 20.18
CA LEU A 100 -2.30 11.72 21.37
C LEU A 100 -2.73 12.61 22.54
N THR A 101 -3.66 13.53 22.29
CA THR A 101 -4.17 14.49 23.29
C THR A 101 -5.69 14.34 23.44
N GLY A 102 -6.19 14.62 24.64
CA GLY A 102 -7.63 14.57 24.92
C GLY A 102 -8.16 13.18 25.28
N ASP A 103 -9.47 13.01 25.18
CA ASP A 103 -10.20 11.86 25.72
C ASP A 103 -9.93 10.53 24.99
N THR A 104 -9.30 10.57 23.84
CA THR A 104 -8.97 9.38 23.03
C THR A 104 -7.55 8.89 23.23
N SER A 105 -6.74 9.59 24.01
CA SER A 105 -5.31 9.26 24.22
C SER A 105 -5.09 7.83 24.74
N TYR A 106 -6.04 7.29 25.51
CA TYR A 106 -5.98 5.91 26.03
C TYR A 106 -6.08 4.83 24.95
N LEU A 107 -6.57 5.16 23.76
CA LEU A 107 -6.64 4.24 22.61
C LEU A 107 -5.27 4.03 21.96
N PHE A 108 -4.32 4.91 22.25
CA PHE A 108 -2.98 4.85 21.67
C PHE A 108 -2.03 4.18 22.66
N PRO A 109 -1.22 3.26 22.18
CA PRO A 109 -0.30 2.57 23.08
C PRO A 109 0.74 3.52 23.63
N SER A 110 0.96 3.43 24.93
CA SER A 110 2.06 4.09 25.64
C SER A 110 3.44 3.58 25.23
N ASP A 111 3.49 2.61 24.31
CA ASP A 111 4.70 1.93 23.85
C ASP A 111 5.26 2.49 22.53
N MET A 112 4.85 3.70 22.13
CA MET A 112 5.47 4.38 21.01
C MET A 112 6.95 4.61 21.31
N ARG A 113 7.82 4.16 20.41
CA ARG A 113 9.26 4.32 20.60
C ARG A 113 9.63 5.81 20.49
N SER A 114 10.59 6.23 21.30
CA SER A 114 11.04 7.64 21.33
C SER A 114 11.70 8.12 20.04
N ASP A 115 12.17 7.18 19.19
CA ASP A 115 12.77 7.45 17.89
C ASP A 115 11.73 7.50 16.75
N TYR A 116 10.45 7.21 17.04
CA TYR A 116 9.37 7.29 16.07
C TYR A 116 8.68 8.64 16.12
N LYS A 117 8.26 9.09 14.92
CA LYS A 117 7.48 10.30 14.75
C LYS A 117 6.01 9.94 14.56
N THR A 118 5.13 10.81 14.99
CA THR A 118 3.73 10.78 14.54
C THR A 118 3.66 11.02 13.03
N VAL A 119 2.53 10.70 12.41
CA VAL A 119 2.33 10.96 10.97
C VAL A 119 2.50 12.43 10.64
N ASP A 120 1.96 13.32 11.50
CA ASP A 120 2.04 14.78 11.31
C ASP A 120 3.47 15.30 11.41
N ASP A 121 4.21 14.90 12.44
CA ASP A 121 5.59 15.34 12.65
C ASP A 121 6.52 14.79 11.55
N ALA A 122 6.29 13.57 11.13
CA ALA A 122 7.02 12.96 10.01
C ALA A 122 6.74 13.69 8.69
N TRP A 123 5.48 14.11 8.45
CA TRP A 123 5.12 14.89 7.27
C TRP A 123 5.80 16.26 7.27
N VAL A 124 5.78 16.97 8.41
CA VAL A 124 6.48 18.25 8.56
C VAL A 124 7.98 18.11 8.33
N ALA A 125 8.59 17.05 8.87
CA ALA A 125 10.01 16.78 8.68
C ALA A 125 10.34 16.45 7.21
N ALA A 126 9.54 15.61 6.55
CA ALA A 126 9.75 15.22 5.17
C ALA A 126 9.61 16.38 4.17
N ARG A 127 8.72 17.34 4.42
CA ARG A 127 8.62 18.55 3.59
C ARG A 127 9.92 19.35 3.55
N LYS A 128 10.60 19.45 4.70
CA LYS A 128 11.87 20.20 4.78
C LYS A 128 12.99 19.54 3.95
N VAL A 129 12.92 18.24 3.77
CA VAL A 129 13.91 17.49 2.96
C VAL A 129 13.92 17.95 1.51
N LEU A 130 12.78 18.37 0.97
CA LEU A 130 12.66 18.85 -0.41
C LEU A 130 13.48 20.14 -0.65
N ASP A 131 13.79 20.90 0.42
CA ASP A 131 14.60 22.12 0.37
C ASP A 131 16.07 21.88 0.74
N TYR A 132 16.48 20.62 0.97
CA TYR A 132 17.88 20.31 1.22
C TYR A 132 18.73 20.57 -0.04
N PRO A 133 19.95 21.13 0.11
CA PRO A 133 20.78 21.52 -1.04
C PRO A 133 21.12 20.37 -1.99
N ASP A 134 21.15 19.13 -1.49
CA ASP A 134 21.47 17.93 -2.26
C ASP A 134 20.23 17.16 -2.77
N PHE A 135 19.00 17.57 -2.39
CA PHE A 135 17.79 16.90 -2.84
C PHE A 135 17.59 17.02 -4.36
N LEU A 136 17.50 18.24 -4.89
CA LEU A 136 17.33 18.45 -6.35
C LEU A 136 18.47 17.87 -7.18
N PRO A 137 19.75 18.01 -6.78
CA PRO A 137 20.85 17.32 -7.47
C PRO A 137 20.72 15.81 -7.51
N ALA A 138 20.20 15.18 -6.44
CA ALA A 138 19.94 13.74 -6.41
C ALA A 138 18.73 13.39 -7.27
N LEU A 139 17.63 14.13 -7.17
CA LEU A 139 16.42 13.94 -7.97
C LEU A 139 16.73 14.01 -9.47
N ARG A 140 17.46 15.05 -9.91
CA ARG A 140 17.87 15.28 -11.31
C ARG A 140 18.84 14.24 -11.85
N SER A 141 19.30 13.32 -11.01
CA SER A 141 20.17 12.20 -11.41
C SER A 141 19.39 10.95 -11.85
N PHE A 142 18.06 10.98 -11.74
CA PHE A 142 17.19 9.98 -12.36
C PHE A 142 16.87 10.38 -13.79
N LEU A 143 16.80 9.39 -14.68
CA LEU A 143 16.48 9.62 -16.09
C LEU A 143 15.09 10.28 -16.25
N GLY A 144 15.04 11.29 -17.08
CA GLY A 144 13.83 12.11 -17.29
C GLY A 144 13.67 13.29 -16.31
N PHE A 145 14.46 13.31 -15.22
CA PHE A 145 14.40 14.39 -14.22
C PHE A 145 15.49 15.44 -14.38
N GLU A 146 16.34 15.39 -15.40
CA GLU A 146 17.50 16.27 -15.53
C GLU A 146 17.12 17.76 -15.57
N GLY A 147 15.96 18.09 -16.13
CA GLY A 147 15.40 19.44 -16.14
C GLY A 147 14.31 19.69 -15.09
N ALA A 148 13.99 18.67 -14.29
CA ALA A 148 12.88 18.76 -13.35
C ALA A 148 13.14 19.80 -12.25
N ASP A 149 12.05 20.43 -11.80
CA ASP A 149 12.06 21.33 -10.66
C ASP A 149 10.83 21.08 -9.79
N LEU A 150 10.89 21.46 -8.51
CA LEU A 150 9.75 21.37 -7.62
C LEU A 150 8.69 22.40 -8.02
N VAL A 151 7.43 21.97 -8.04
CA VAL A 151 6.32 22.91 -8.06
C VAL A 151 6.19 23.54 -6.69
N ARG A 152 6.09 24.87 -6.66
CA ARG A 152 5.96 25.63 -5.43
C ARG A 152 4.65 26.41 -5.40
N ASP A 153 4.07 26.53 -4.24
CA ASP A 153 2.87 27.33 -4.02
C ASP A 153 3.18 28.85 -4.02
N LYS A 154 2.17 29.66 -3.80
CA LYS A 154 2.30 31.12 -3.72
C LYS A 154 3.20 31.64 -2.61
N ASN A 155 3.49 30.83 -1.61
CA ASN A 155 4.36 31.16 -0.49
C ASN A 155 5.81 30.72 -0.75
N GLY A 156 6.06 30.01 -1.85
CA GLY A 156 7.35 29.42 -2.19
C GLY A 156 7.58 28.04 -1.59
N ASP A 157 6.60 27.46 -0.91
CA ASP A 157 6.69 26.13 -0.33
C ASP A 157 6.51 25.04 -1.39
N PRO A 158 7.23 23.91 -1.32
CA PRO A 158 6.99 22.79 -2.21
C PRO A 158 5.55 22.26 -2.12
N VAL A 159 4.92 22.02 -3.25
CA VAL A 159 3.59 21.41 -3.32
C VAL A 159 3.71 19.92 -3.03
N VAL A 160 3.06 19.50 -1.96
CA VAL A 160 3.09 18.11 -1.47
C VAL A 160 1.68 17.60 -1.16
N GLY A 161 1.55 16.27 -1.02
CA GLY A 161 0.32 15.66 -0.51
C GLY A 161 -0.03 16.15 0.90
N ASN A 162 -1.30 16.22 1.22
CA ASN A 162 -1.81 16.73 2.50
C ASN A 162 -1.43 15.85 3.71
N SER A 163 -0.92 14.65 3.47
CA SER A 163 -0.39 13.73 4.48
C SER A 163 0.64 12.79 3.84
N LEU A 164 1.31 12.00 4.66
CA LEU A 164 2.14 10.91 4.16
C LEU A 164 1.27 9.80 3.59
N TYR A 165 1.74 9.19 2.51
CA TYR A 165 1.18 7.95 2.00
C TYR A 165 1.73 6.77 2.80
N LEU A 166 0.88 6.18 3.63
CA LEU A 166 1.21 5.04 4.47
C LEU A 166 0.93 3.76 3.69
N ARG A 167 1.98 3.06 3.26
CA ARG A 167 1.83 1.79 2.53
C ARG A 167 1.42 0.64 3.44
N GLU A 168 1.95 0.64 4.64
CA GLU A 168 1.77 -0.41 5.64
C GLU A 168 0.83 0.12 6.74
N THR A 169 -0.42 0.37 6.39
CA THR A 169 -1.37 0.86 7.38
C THR A 169 -1.67 -0.20 8.43
N ILE A 170 -1.93 0.26 9.64
CA ILE A 170 -2.45 -0.59 10.70
C ILE A 170 -3.88 -0.89 10.36
N HIS A 171 -4.12 -2.13 10.08
CA HIS A 171 -5.44 -2.68 10.00
C HIS A 171 -5.70 -3.44 11.29
N SER A 172 -6.82 -3.18 11.86
CA SER A 172 -7.34 -4.07 12.85
C SER A 172 -7.74 -5.34 12.11
N ALA A 173 -7.03 -6.43 12.36
CA ALA A 173 -7.50 -7.73 11.94
C ALA A 173 -8.75 -8.08 12.77
N PHE A 174 -9.84 -7.39 12.57
CA PHE A 174 -11.16 -7.78 13.02
C PHE A 174 -11.68 -8.89 12.11
N SER A 175 -10.90 -9.95 11.97
CA SER A 175 -11.44 -11.12 11.35
C SER A 175 -12.33 -11.82 12.36
N SER A 176 -13.40 -12.38 11.86
CA SER A 176 -14.27 -13.30 12.55
C SER A 176 -13.54 -14.62 12.87
N SER A 177 -12.37 -14.57 13.50
CA SER A 177 -11.72 -15.78 13.97
C SER A 177 -12.40 -16.23 15.25
N ASP A 178 -13.16 -17.26 15.19
CA ASP A 178 -13.61 -17.95 16.37
C ASP A 178 -12.45 -18.76 16.98
N ARG A 179 -11.43 -18.07 17.47
CA ARG A 179 -10.35 -18.69 18.24
C ARG A 179 -10.85 -19.31 19.54
N ALA A 180 -12.07 -19.03 19.97
CA ALA A 180 -12.59 -19.47 21.25
C ALA A 180 -12.78 -20.99 21.29
N ASN A 181 -12.95 -21.66 20.15
CA ASN A 181 -13.25 -23.08 20.09
C ASN A 181 -12.09 -23.97 19.56
N GLY A 182 -10.91 -23.41 19.33
CA GLY A 182 -9.74 -24.20 18.92
C GLY A 182 -9.86 -24.87 17.55
N THR A 183 -10.93 -24.67 16.83
CA THR A 183 -11.07 -25.04 15.43
C THR A 183 -10.40 -23.98 14.57
N GLU A 184 -9.54 -24.39 13.66
CA GLU A 184 -9.03 -23.51 12.61
C GLU A 184 -10.25 -23.01 11.84
N ASP A 185 -10.68 -21.80 12.18
CA ASP A 185 -11.79 -21.18 11.49
C ASP A 185 -11.33 -20.85 10.07
N THR A 186 -11.98 -21.47 9.10
CA THR A 186 -11.80 -21.19 7.68
C THR A 186 -12.23 -19.76 7.29
N ASN A 187 -12.70 -18.97 8.26
CA ASN A 187 -13.16 -17.59 8.11
C ASN A 187 -12.07 -16.55 8.39
N TYR A 188 -10.82 -16.93 8.36
CA TYR A 188 -9.73 -16.03 8.65
C TYR A 188 -9.58 -14.90 7.64
N ALA A 189 -9.03 -13.81 8.15
CA ALA A 189 -8.38 -12.80 7.37
C ALA A 189 -7.43 -13.41 6.34
N LEU A 190 -7.35 -12.75 5.20
CA LEU A 190 -6.36 -13.06 4.19
C LEU A 190 -4.94 -12.92 4.77
N SER A 191 -4.09 -13.85 4.42
CA SER A 191 -2.70 -13.89 4.86
C SER A 191 -1.75 -13.95 3.66
N ALA A 192 -0.48 -13.65 3.86
CA ALA A 192 0.53 -13.79 2.81
C ALA A 192 0.57 -15.21 2.21
N LYS A 193 0.22 -16.23 3.00
CA LYS A 193 0.16 -17.61 2.51
C LYS A 193 -0.89 -17.78 1.41
N ASP A 194 -2.01 -17.08 1.47
CA ASP A 194 -3.07 -17.15 0.48
C ASP A 194 -2.62 -16.52 -0.84
N PHE A 195 -1.86 -15.44 -0.76
CA PHE A 195 -1.34 -14.72 -1.90
C PHE A 195 -0.12 -15.39 -2.54
N TRP A 196 0.66 -16.11 -1.74
CA TRP A 196 1.91 -16.70 -2.20
C TRP A 196 1.74 -17.84 -3.18
N ASN A 197 0.78 -18.72 -2.95
CA ASN A 197 0.49 -19.84 -3.83
C ASN A 197 -1.01 -19.93 -4.05
N PRO A 198 -1.61 -18.94 -4.72
CA PRO A 198 -3.00 -19.03 -5.09
C PRO A 198 -3.16 -20.13 -6.15
N GLY A 199 -4.17 -20.93 -6.01
CA GLY A 199 -4.44 -21.98 -6.98
C GLY A 199 -4.97 -21.41 -8.30
N ALA A 200 -4.75 -22.14 -9.38
CA ALA A 200 -5.36 -21.83 -10.67
C ALA A 200 -6.87 -22.08 -10.71
N THR A 201 -7.41 -22.83 -9.75
CA THR A 201 -8.83 -23.19 -9.65
C THR A 201 -9.32 -23.09 -8.21
N LYS A 202 -10.65 -23.17 -8.04
CA LYS A 202 -11.30 -23.17 -6.72
C LYS A 202 -10.86 -24.28 -5.77
N ASN A 203 -10.28 -25.33 -6.27
CA ASN A 203 -9.91 -26.51 -5.48
C ASN A 203 -8.40 -26.62 -5.24
N THR A 204 -7.62 -25.69 -5.72
CA THR A 204 -6.16 -25.71 -5.66
C THR A 204 -5.61 -24.44 -5.05
N GLY A 205 -4.42 -24.54 -4.46
CA GLY A 205 -3.72 -23.43 -3.85
C GLY A 205 -4.16 -23.09 -2.43
N ASN A 206 -3.43 -22.19 -1.82
CA ASN A 206 -3.61 -21.83 -0.41
C ASN A 206 -4.89 -21.02 -0.17
N ASP A 207 -5.38 -20.33 -1.18
CA ASP A 207 -6.58 -19.50 -1.11
C ASP A 207 -7.90 -20.25 -1.42
N SER A 208 -7.83 -21.55 -1.75
CA SER A 208 -9.00 -22.40 -2.01
C SER A 208 -9.99 -22.42 -0.83
N ARG A 209 -9.48 -22.28 0.40
CA ARG A 209 -10.29 -22.17 1.61
C ARG A 209 -11.24 -20.98 1.64
N HIS A 210 -10.94 -19.93 0.86
CA HIS A 210 -11.75 -18.73 0.75
C HIS A 210 -12.80 -18.80 -0.35
N TYR A 211 -12.77 -19.85 -1.19
CA TYR A 211 -13.63 -19.94 -2.35
C TYR A 211 -15.14 -19.83 -2.01
N ALA A 212 -15.57 -20.51 -0.96
CA ALA A 212 -17.00 -20.52 -0.58
C ALA A 212 -17.53 -19.11 -0.23
N LYS A 213 -16.67 -18.28 0.38
CA LYS A 213 -17.01 -16.91 0.81
C LYS A 213 -16.36 -15.82 -0.05
N ARG A 214 -15.92 -16.14 -1.27
CA ARG A 214 -15.26 -15.19 -2.16
C ARG A 214 -16.20 -14.05 -2.55
N MET A 215 -15.66 -12.86 -2.60
CA MET A 215 -16.39 -11.64 -2.98
C MET A 215 -15.78 -10.97 -4.23
N GLY A 216 -14.64 -11.44 -4.67
CA GLY A 216 -13.93 -10.96 -5.84
C GLY A 216 -12.52 -11.53 -5.90
N LEU A 217 -11.75 -11.01 -6.84
CA LEU A 217 -10.35 -11.39 -7.06
C LEU A 217 -9.45 -10.21 -6.77
N ASN A 218 -8.36 -10.50 -6.08
CA ASN A 218 -7.22 -9.63 -5.94
C ASN A 218 -6.18 -10.01 -6.99
N TYR A 219 -5.63 -9.03 -7.68
CA TYR A 219 -4.64 -9.24 -8.72
C TYR A 219 -3.53 -8.21 -8.62
N TYR A 220 -2.52 -8.51 -7.82
CA TYR A 220 -1.33 -7.68 -7.64
C TYR A 220 -0.22 -8.52 -7.01
N GLY A 221 1.04 -8.19 -7.29
CA GLY A 221 2.19 -8.85 -6.68
C GLY A 221 2.47 -8.38 -5.26
N LEU A 222 3.13 -9.24 -4.48
CA LEU A 222 3.64 -8.86 -3.15
C LEU A 222 4.73 -7.80 -3.32
N ASP A 223 4.41 -6.56 -3.01
CA ASP A 223 5.29 -5.41 -3.11
C ASP A 223 5.30 -4.64 -1.79
N ILE A 224 6.40 -4.72 -1.07
CA ILE A 224 6.63 -3.98 0.16
C ILE A 224 7.90 -3.14 0.08
N ASN A 225 7.91 -2.03 0.80
CA ASN A 225 9.15 -1.30 1.06
C ASN A 225 9.84 -1.88 2.30
N ALA A 226 11.13 -1.63 2.41
CA ALA A 226 11.86 -1.90 3.63
C ALA A 226 11.23 -1.18 4.83
N TYR A 227 11.12 -1.84 5.97
CA TYR A 227 10.59 -1.22 7.18
C TYR A 227 11.57 -0.24 7.84
N LYS A 228 12.85 -0.46 7.63
CA LYS A 228 13.95 0.36 8.14
C LYS A 228 14.87 0.76 7.00
N PHE A 229 15.56 1.86 7.19
CA PHE A 229 16.54 2.30 6.21
C PHE A 229 17.63 1.24 5.96
N GLU A 230 18.10 0.57 7.00
CA GLU A 230 19.13 -0.47 6.91
C GLU A 230 18.68 -1.65 6.03
N ASP A 231 17.39 -1.96 6.00
CA ASP A 231 16.82 -3.05 5.21
C ASP A 231 16.77 -2.73 3.71
N LEU A 232 17.09 -1.48 3.31
CA LEU A 232 17.29 -1.11 1.90
C LEU A 232 18.64 -1.62 1.34
N LYS A 233 19.47 -2.24 2.16
CA LYS A 233 20.80 -2.71 1.76
C LYS A 233 21.00 -4.17 2.06
N GLN A 234 21.59 -4.87 1.11
CA GLN A 234 22.08 -6.23 1.26
C GLN A 234 23.55 -6.29 0.78
N ASN A 235 24.44 -6.80 1.61
CA ASN A 235 25.89 -6.86 1.32
C ASN A 235 26.48 -5.50 0.89
N GLY A 236 26.02 -4.41 1.50
CA GLY A 236 26.46 -3.05 1.22
C GLY A 236 25.86 -2.41 -0.05
N GLN A 237 25.05 -3.14 -0.81
CA GLN A 237 24.38 -2.66 -2.02
C GLN A 237 22.90 -2.35 -1.75
N TYR A 238 22.39 -1.30 -2.38
CA TYR A 238 20.97 -0.99 -2.34
C TYR A 238 20.15 -2.02 -3.10
N ILE A 239 19.06 -2.45 -2.50
CA ILE A 239 18.09 -3.40 -3.06
C ILE A 239 16.72 -2.75 -3.16
N TRP A 240 15.85 -3.27 -4.03
CA TRP A 240 14.53 -2.69 -4.28
C TRP A 240 13.47 -3.75 -4.64
N GLY A 241 12.21 -3.44 -4.33
CA GLY A 241 11.07 -4.28 -4.68
C GLY A 241 11.10 -5.63 -3.98
N HIS A 242 10.93 -6.72 -4.74
CA HIS A 242 10.92 -8.07 -4.21
C HIS A 242 12.24 -8.47 -3.52
N GLU A 243 13.38 -7.90 -3.95
CA GLU A 243 14.69 -8.16 -3.32
C GLU A 243 14.67 -7.83 -1.82
N VAL A 244 13.95 -6.77 -1.41
CA VAL A 244 13.83 -6.37 0.00
C VAL A 244 13.10 -7.45 0.81
N THR A 245 12.05 -8.02 0.26
CA THR A 245 11.28 -9.06 0.95
C THR A 245 12.04 -10.37 1.00
N GLU A 246 12.71 -10.75 -0.08
CA GLU A 246 13.55 -11.95 -0.14
C GLU A 246 14.73 -11.86 0.83
N ALA A 247 15.32 -10.68 1.00
CA ALA A 247 16.37 -10.44 1.99
C ALA A 247 15.86 -10.56 3.43
N ALA A 248 14.65 -10.08 3.70
CA ALA A 248 14.02 -10.15 5.02
C ALA A 248 13.47 -11.55 5.35
N ARG A 249 13.06 -12.30 4.33
CA ARG A 249 12.36 -13.58 4.44
C ARG A 249 12.87 -14.54 3.35
N SER A 250 14.05 -15.09 3.58
CA SER A 250 14.69 -16.04 2.65
C SER A 250 13.90 -17.34 2.40
N ASP A 251 12.93 -17.63 3.26
CA ASP A 251 11.97 -18.72 3.13
C ASP A 251 10.83 -18.41 2.15
N ILE A 252 10.67 -17.14 1.74
CA ILE A 252 9.65 -16.70 0.80
C ILE A 252 10.29 -16.57 -0.59
N LYS A 253 9.78 -17.37 -1.54
CA LYS A 253 10.04 -17.18 -2.97
C LYS A 253 8.80 -16.56 -3.60
N PHE A 254 8.97 -15.41 -4.22
CA PHE A 254 7.89 -14.78 -4.94
C PHE A 254 7.64 -15.53 -6.25
N PRO A 255 6.36 -15.78 -6.61
CA PRO A 255 6.06 -16.33 -7.91
C PRO A 255 6.49 -15.31 -9.00
N GLU A 256 7.05 -15.81 -10.10
CA GLU A 256 7.43 -14.99 -11.25
C GLU A 256 6.23 -14.27 -11.89
N HIS A 257 5.04 -14.79 -11.68
CA HIS A 257 3.80 -14.23 -12.21
C HIS A 257 2.77 -14.01 -11.11
N VAL A 258 2.09 -12.90 -11.20
CA VAL A 258 0.94 -12.58 -10.34
C VAL A 258 -0.23 -13.47 -10.75
N SER A 259 -0.75 -14.22 -9.81
CA SER A 259 -1.98 -15.01 -9.98
C SER A 259 -3.09 -14.43 -9.13
N PRO A 260 -4.34 -14.41 -9.62
CA PRO A 260 -5.44 -13.87 -8.84
C PRO A 260 -5.70 -14.67 -7.56
N THR A 261 -6.00 -13.97 -6.47
CA THR A 261 -6.32 -14.53 -5.15
C THR A 261 -7.75 -14.19 -4.78
N TYR A 262 -8.47 -15.11 -4.15
CA TYR A 262 -9.83 -14.83 -3.68
C TYR A 262 -9.84 -13.85 -2.51
N ILE A 263 -10.59 -12.76 -2.66
CA ILE A 263 -10.97 -11.89 -1.54
C ILE A 263 -12.21 -12.48 -0.87
N THR A 264 -12.11 -12.72 0.43
CA THR A 264 -13.17 -13.38 1.19
C THR A 264 -14.05 -12.39 1.94
N TYR A 265 -15.34 -12.73 2.10
CA TYR A 265 -16.28 -12.00 2.97
C TYR A 265 -15.74 -11.82 4.40
N SER A 266 -15.06 -12.84 4.92
CA SER A 266 -14.50 -12.81 6.26
C SER A 266 -13.45 -11.71 6.46
N ALA A 267 -12.88 -11.16 5.40
CA ALA A 267 -11.96 -10.04 5.50
C ALA A 267 -12.66 -8.71 5.82
N ILE A 268 -13.94 -8.58 5.50
CA ILE A 268 -14.73 -7.35 5.73
C ILE A 268 -15.76 -7.49 6.87
N ALA A 269 -16.04 -8.70 7.32
CA ALA A 269 -16.98 -8.96 8.42
C ALA A 269 -16.24 -8.95 9.78
N THR A 270 -16.96 -8.52 10.82
CA THR A 270 -16.44 -8.55 12.20
C THR A 270 -17.46 -9.20 13.12
N ASN A 271 -16.99 -10.01 14.08
CA ASN A 271 -17.82 -10.61 15.12
C ASN A 271 -17.82 -9.83 16.44
N PHE A 272 -17.23 -8.63 16.45
CA PHE A 272 -17.13 -7.82 17.65
C PHE A 272 -18.19 -6.71 17.73
N VAL A 273 -18.71 -6.30 16.57
CA VAL A 273 -19.69 -5.21 16.47
C VAL A 273 -20.79 -5.61 15.50
N TYR A 274 -22.03 -5.54 15.95
CA TYR A 274 -23.21 -5.83 15.13
C TYR A 274 -23.39 -4.78 14.03
N ASN A 275 -23.93 -5.20 12.91
CA ASN A 275 -24.25 -4.34 11.75
C ASN A 275 -23.05 -3.54 11.22
N LEU A 276 -21.83 -4.07 11.35
CA LEU A 276 -20.63 -3.40 10.88
C LEU A 276 -19.89 -4.27 9.87
N LEU A 277 -19.59 -3.66 8.71
CA LEU A 277 -18.63 -4.16 7.74
C LEU A 277 -17.42 -3.22 7.68
N ILE A 278 -16.22 -3.77 7.53
CA ILE A 278 -14.97 -3.03 7.59
C ILE A 278 -14.17 -3.24 6.29
N PRO A 279 -14.55 -2.56 5.19
CA PRO A 279 -13.75 -2.56 3.96
C PRO A 279 -12.56 -1.62 4.08
N GLY A 280 -11.74 -1.58 3.04
CA GLY A 280 -10.63 -0.65 2.95
C GLY A 280 -9.43 -1.07 3.77
N TYR A 281 -8.62 -0.12 4.17
CA TYR A 281 -7.36 -0.38 4.87
C TYR A 281 -7.53 -0.99 6.27
N ALA A 282 -8.73 -1.07 6.80
CA ALA A 282 -9.03 -1.71 8.07
C ALA A 282 -9.54 -3.16 7.92
N ALA A 283 -9.69 -3.67 6.70
CA ALA A 283 -10.13 -5.04 6.45
C ALA A 283 -9.19 -6.08 7.09
N GLY A 284 -9.71 -7.25 7.38
CA GLY A 284 -8.99 -8.34 8.03
C GLY A 284 -7.97 -9.01 7.10
N ILE A 285 -6.85 -8.35 6.86
CA ILE A 285 -5.76 -8.84 6.02
C ILE A 285 -4.46 -8.75 6.82
N ALA A 286 -3.70 -9.83 6.87
CA ALA A 286 -2.44 -9.88 7.62
C ALA A 286 -1.37 -8.97 6.97
N SER A 287 -0.41 -8.51 7.78
CA SER A 287 0.56 -7.47 7.40
C SER A 287 1.23 -7.68 6.03
N LEU A 288 1.74 -8.89 5.74
CA LEU A 288 2.33 -9.17 4.42
C LEU A 288 1.27 -9.34 3.33
N GLY A 289 0.06 -9.79 3.64
CA GLY A 289 -1.05 -9.84 2.69
C GLY A 289 -1.46 -8.44 2.22
N TRP A 290 -1.28 -7.43 3.06
CA TRP A 290 -1.50 -6.04 2.67
C TRP A 290 -0.58 -5.55 1.56
N ALA A 291 0.63 -6.07 1.47
CA ALA A 291 1.55 -5.72 0.40
C ALA A 291 0.90 -5.91 -0.98
N GLU A 292 0.00 -6.87 -1.08
CA GLU A 292 -0.75 -7.17 -2.31
C GLU A 292 -2.13 -6.51 -2.33
N ALA A 293 -2.90 -6.65 -1.26
CA ALA A 293 -4.29 -6.22 -1.22
C ALA A 293 -4.51 -4.69 -1.12
N ARG A 294 -3.50 -3.91 -0.75
CA ARG A 294 -3.59 -2.46 -0.50
C ARG A 294 -3.81 -1.60 -1.75
N THR A 295 -3.62 -2.15 -2.94
CA THR A 295 -3.76 -1.37 -4.17
C THR A 295 -5.21 -0.94 -4.41
N ILE A 296 -5.40 0.21 -5.04
CA ILE A 296 -6.73 0.81 -5.24
C ILE A 296 -7.72 -0.14 -5.91
N PRO A 297 -7.38 -0.88 -7.00
CA PRO A 297 -8.32 -1.83 -7.59
C PRO A 297 -8.79 -2.89 -6.61
N ASN A 298 -7.90 -3.43 -5.79
CA ASN A 298 -8.23 -4.44 -4.79
C ASN A 298 -9.09 -3.86 -3.64
N GLN A 299 -8.85 -2.59 -3.29
CA GLN A 299 -9.68 -1.86 -2.32
C GLN A 299 -11.11 -1.60 -2.86
N CYS A 300 -11.26 -1.36 -4.17
CA CYS A 300 -12.57 -1.28 -4.80
C CYS A 300 -13.34 -2.59 -4.65
N VAL A 301 -12.69 -3.75 -4.86
CA VAL A 301 -13.33 -5.07 -4.66
C VAL A 301 -13.85 -5.22 -3.22
N LEU A 302 -13.07 -4.80 -2.22
CA LEU A 302 -13.52 -4.81 -0.81
C LEU A 302 -14.71 -3.88 -0.58
N GLY A 303 -14.68 -2.69 -1.20
CA GLY A 303 -15.76 -1.69 -1.12
C GLY A 303 -17.05 -2.18 -1.76
N ASP A 304 -16.98 -2.73 -2.96
CA ASP A 304 -18.13 -3.29 -3.68
C ASP A 304 -18.75 -4.45 -2.90
N ALA A 305 -17.91 -5.36 -2.38
CA ALA A 305 -18.36 -6.47 -1.55
C ALA A 305 -19.10 -5.98 -0.30
N ALA A 306 -18.55 -4.98 0.40
CA ALA A 306 -19.18 -4.43 1.61
C ALA A 306 -20.49 -3.69 1.29
N GLY A 307 -20.51 -2.89 0.21
CA GLY A 307 -21.70 -2.16 -0.22
C GLY A 307 -22.86 -3.08 -0.58
N VAL A 308 -22.59 -4.12 -1.39
CA VAL A 308 -23.63 -5.10 -1.77
C VAL A 308 -24.08 -5.91 -0.55
N ALA A 309 -23.15 -6.35 0.30
CA ALA A 309 -23.52 -7.08 1.51
C ALA A 309 -24.36 -6.25 2.48
N ALA A 310 -24.02 -4.97 2.67
CA ALA A 310 -24.79 -4.05 3.51
C ALA A 310 -26.21 -3.85 2.96
N ALA A 311 -26.35 -3.60 1.66
CA ALA A 311 -27.65 -3.47 1.02
C ALA A 311 -28.50 -4.76 1.17
N TYR A 312 -27.88 -5.92 0.97
CA TYR A 312 -28.54 -7.21 1.15
C TYR A 312 -28.99 -7.40 2.60
N ALA A 313 -28.15 -7.08 3.58
CA ALA A 313 -28.43 -7.17 5.01
C ALA A 313 -29.66 -6.35 5.38
N VAL A 314 -29.70 -5.09 4.95
CA VAL A 314 -30.84 -4.17 5.20
C VAL A 314 -32.12 -4.71 4.57
N ASN A 315 -32.08 -5.12 3.31
CA ASN A 315 -33.26 -5.59 2.58
C ASN A 315 -33.87 -6.88 3.16
N ASN A 316 -33.05 -7.71 3.79
CA ASN A 316 -33.49 -8.97 4.39
C ASN A 316 -33.60 -8.93 5.91
N ASN A 317 -33.33 -7.77 6.53
CA ASN A 317 -33.31 -7.58 7.98
C ASN A 317 -32.42 -8.63 8.70
N ILE A 318 -31.23 -8.84 8.18
CA ILE A 318 -30.22 -9.78 8.70
C ILE A 318 -28.97 -9.01 9.07
N ASP A 319 -28.39 -9.28 10.24
CA ASP A 319 -27.06 -8.76 10.58
C ASP A 319 -26.01 -9.39 9.64
N PRO A 320 -25.13 -8.58 9.00
CA PRO A 320 -24.05 -9.09 8.16
C PRO A 320 -23.14 -10.13 8.84
N LEU A 321 -23.02 -10.07 10.16
CA LEU A 321 -22.31 -11.06 10.97
C LEU A 321 -22.92 -12.45 10.85
N ASN A 322 -24.23 -12.54 10.70
CA ASN A 322 -25.00 -13.79 10.70
C ASN A 322 -25.24 -14.36 9.30
N PHE A 323 -24.54 -13.86 8.27
CA PHE A 323 -24.69 -14.41 6.92
C PHE A 323 -24.32 -15.88 6.84
N GLY A 324 -25.33 -16.71 6.52
CA GLY A 324 -25.14 -18.11 6.18
C GLY A 324 -24.72 -18.31 4.73
N SER A 325 -24.54 -19.56 4.32
CA SER A 325 -24.13 -19.90 2.94
C SER A 325 -25.10 -19.40 1.89
N ALA A 326 -26.41 -19.36 2.18
CA ALA A 326 -27.41 -18.85 1.26
C ALA A 326 -27.27 -17.33 1.05
N ASP A 327 -27.03 -16.57 2.11
CA ASP A 327 -26.85 -15.12 2.07
C ASP A 327 -25.57 -14.76 1.30
N ILE A 328 -24.47 -15.45 1.59
CA ILE A 328 -23.21 -15.31 0.85
C ILE A 328 -23.41 -15.58 -0.65
N THR A 329 -24.15 -16.65 -0.99
CA THR A 329 -24.45 -16.98 -2.40
C THR A 329 -25.30 -15.89 -3.06
N ALA A 330 -26.27 -15.32 -2.34
CA ALA A 330 -27.09 -14.23 -2.85
C ALA A 330 -26.24 -12.97 -3.12
N VAL A 331 -25.37 -12.60 -2.19
CA VAL A 331 -24.43 -11.48 -2.36
C VAL A 331 -23.50 -11.73 -3.57
N GLN A 332 -22.93 -12.92 -3.69
CA GLN A 332 -22.09 -13.31 -4.82
C GLN A 332 -22.84 -13.19 -6.17
N ASN A 333 -24.11 -13.58 -6.22
CA ASN A 333 -24.91 -13.46 -7.44
C ASN A 333 -25.18 -11.99 -7.80
N ILE A 334 -25.42 -11.12 -6.82
CA ILE A 334 -25.59 -9.68 -7.06
C ILE A 334 -24.28 -9.10 -7.62
N LEU A 335 -23.14 -9.41 -7.00
CA LEU A 335 -21.83 -8.97 -7.47
C LEU A 335 -21.55 -9.43 -8.90
N LYS A 336 -21.77 -10.70 -9.22
CA LYS A 336 -21.62 -11.24 -10.58
C LYS A 336 -22.51 -10.54 -11.60
N ASN A 337 -23.77 -10.32 -11.25
CA ASN A 337 -24.72 -9.62 -12.13
C ASN A 337 -24.33 -8.16 -12.36
N SER A 338 -23.56 -7.58 -11.43
CA SER A 338 -22.98 -6.24 -11.55
C SER A 338 -21.61 -6.21 -12.25
N GLY A 339 -21.14 -7.34 -12.75
CA GLY A 339 -19.89 -7.45 -13.51
C GLY A 339 -18.64 -7.81 -12.70
N ALA A 340 -18.78 -8.12 -11.41
CA ALA A 340 -17.63 -8.52 -10.59
C ALA A 340 -17.08 -9.90 -11.00
N LEU A 341 -15.76 -10.02 -11.07
CA LEU A 341 -15.06 -11.26 -11.33
C LEU A 341 -14.86 -12.03 -10.01
N LEU A 342 -15.51 -13.17 -9.89
CA LEU A 342 -15.43 -14.05 -8.71
C LEU A 342 -14.76 -15.39 -9.03
N GLU A 343 -14.44 -15.65 -10.26
CA GLU A 343 -13.80 -16.90 -10.73
C GLU A 343 -12.45 -16.59 -11.38
N LYS A 344 -11.47 -17.49 -11.15
CA LYS A 344 -10.14 -17.44 -11.79
C LYS A 344 -10.17 -18.03 -13.17
#